data_1741a537f9c9d8dc9b9bf5e0a7c48830
#
_entry.id   1741a537f9c9d8dc9b9bf5e0a7c48830
#
_cell.length_a   1.000
_cell.length_b   1.000
_cell.length_c   1.000
_cell.angle_alpha   90.00
_cell.angle_beta   90.00
_cell.angle_gamma   90.00
#
_symmetry.space_group_name_H-M   'P 1'
#
loop_
_entity.id
_entity.type
_entity.pdbx_description
1 polymer ?
#
loop_
_entity_poly.entity_id
_entity_poly.type
_entity_poly.pdbx_seq_one_letter_code
_entity_poly.pdbx_strand_id
1 'polypeptide(L)'
;MGADVELDGIPLTMLWTLHNRASESKRPDAILRDPDCERIYDAIAFDYERTFGKPDGTHAVRSKKFDAVLRPWLAAHPGGTVVELAAGLETQFQRCDDGQVRWLCVDVPDAIAVRERFLPPSERCRHLPVSALDTAWLDQVDPSRGVFVTAQGLFMYFEPDQVRQLCSAILDRFPGVQLMFDTIPPWFSRKTVRGFRKTPHYEAPPMPWGVRRSDIADLVRSWSPKVTDVTVSSYSPSHGPLPATLPLFERLPVLRDIPPAIAHVRTAS
;
A
#
# COMPACT_ATOMS: atom_id res chain seq x y z
N MET A 1 -18.25 -20.71 -12.34
CA MET A 1 -18.96 -19.51 -11.83
C MET A 1 -17.98 -18.74 -10.96
N GLY A 2 -17.79 -17.44 -11.23
CA GLY A 2 -16.92 -16.59 -10.41
C GLY A 2 -17.51 -16.38 -9.01
N ALA A 3 -16.66 -16.10 -8.04
CA ALA A 3 -17.06 -15.80 -6.67
C ALA A 3 -17.67 -14.39 -6.60
N ASP A 4 -18.87 -14.25 -6.07
CA ASP A 4 -19.45 -12.96 -5.76
C ASP A 4 -18.74 -12.36 -4.54
N VAL A 5 -18.38 -11.08 -4.64
CA VAL A 5 -17.75 -10.31 -3.57
C VAL A 5 -18.59 -9.06 -3.35
N GLU A 6 -19.23 -8.99 -2.20
CA GLU A 6 -19.98 -7.80 -1.78
C GLU A 6 -19.08 -6.91 -0.93
N LEU A 7 -18.69 -5.77 -1.48
CA LEU A 7 -17.86 -4.75 -0.84
C LEU A 7 -18.39 -3.37 -1.22
N ASP A 8 -18.35 -2.45 -0.28
CA ASP A 8 -18.64 -1.04 -0.52
C ASP A 8 -17.59 -0.13 0.14
N GLY A 9 -17.71 1.17 -0.09
CA GLY A 9 -16.84 2.16 0.52
C GLY A 9 -15.34 1.93 0.27
N ILE A 10 -14.53 2.07 1.32
CA ILE A 10 -13.06 1.91 1.24
C ILE A 10 -12.66 0.48 0.89
N PRO A 11 -13.22 -0.59 1.50
CA PRO A 11 -12.90 -1.98 1.12
C PRO A 11 -13.07 -2.28 -0.36
N LEU A 12 -14.05 -1.69 -1.06
CA LEU A 12 -14.23 -1.88 -2.51
C LEU A 12 -12.99 -1.47 -3.32
N THR A 13 -12.17 -0.55 -2.80
CA THR A 13 -10.95 -0.09 -3.49
C THR A 13 -9.92 -1.20 -3.67
N MET A 14 -9.96 -2.30 -2.90
CA MET A 14 -9.09 -3.45 -3.11
C MET A 14 -9.28 -4.08 -4.49
N LEU A 15 -10.52 -4.05 -5.04
CA LEU A 15 -10.79 -4.54 -6.39
C LEU A 15 -10.21 -3.61 -7.47
N TRP A 16 -10.16 -2.30 -7.22
CA TRP A 16 -9.49 -1.37 -8.13
C TRP A 16 -7.98 -1.62 -8.19
N THR A 17 -7.34 -1.80 -7.02
CA THR A 17 -5.91 -2.12 -6.98
C THR A 17 -5.60 -3.47 -7.62
N LEU A 18 -6.46 -4.47 -7.39
CA LEU A 18 -6.40 -5.79 -8.01
C LEU A 18 -6.49 -5.67 -9.54
N HIS A 19 -7.48 -4.93 -10.07
CA HIS A 19 -7.66 -4.69 -11.50
C HIS A 19 -6.40 -4.14 -12.17
N ASN A 20 -5.81 -3.10 -11.59
CA ASN A 20 -4.59 -2.50 -12.14
C ASN A 20 -3.38 -3.43 -12.10
N ARG A 21 -3.18 -4.19 -11.02
CA ARG A 21 -2.05 -5.13 -10.88
C ARG A 21 -2.19 -6.35 -11.77
N ALA A 22 -3.37 -6.98 -11.78
CA ALA A 22 -3.61 -8.18 -12.57
C ALA A 22 -3.54 -7.87 -14.08
N SER A 23 -4.14 -6.76 -14.52
CA SER A 23 -4.07 -6.32 -15.90
C SER A 23 -2.65 -6.01 -16.35
N GLU A 24 -1.83 -5.43 -15.47
CA GLU A 24 -0.41 -5.20 -15.74
C GLU A 24 0.36 -6.53 -15.83
N SER A 25 0.13 -7.44 -14.87
CA SER A 25 0.82 -8.73 -14.82
C SER A 25 0.59 -9.60 -16.04
N LYS A 26 -0.62 -9.52 -16.65
CA LYS A 26 -0.98 -10.26 -17.88
C LYS A 26 -0.32 -9.72 -19.16
N ARG A 27 0.31 -8.56 -19.14
CA ARG A 27 0.95 -7.98 -20.31
C ARG A 27 2.22 -8.74 -20.71
N PRO A 28 2.57 -8.83 -22.00
CA PRO A 28 3.87 -9.37 -22.44
C PRO A 28 5.07 -8.60 -21.86
N ASP A 29 4.93 -7.27 -21.76
CA ASP A 29 5.93 -6.31 -21.28
C ASP A 29 5.69 -5.90 -19.82
N ALA A 30 5.05 -6.76 -19.01
CA ALA A 30 4.70 -6.49 -17.62
C ALA A 30 5.92 -6.10 -16.77
N ILE A 31 5.78 -5.02 -16.02
CA ILE A 31 6.80 -4.56 -15.07
C ILE A 31 6.78 -5.32 -13.75
N LEU A 32 5.66 -5.98 -13.43
CA LEU A 32 5.45 -6.82 -12.26
C LEU A 32 4.73 -8.09 -12.70
N ARG A 33 5.30 -9.25 -12.41
CA ARG A 33 4.64 -10.56 -12.56
C ARG A 33 4.05 -10.98 -11.24
N ASP A 34 2.75 -11.28 -11.23
CA ASP A 34 1.97 -11.58 -10.04
C ASP A 34 0.88 -12.61 -10.34
N PRO A 35 1.25 -13.90 -10.48
CA PRO A 35 0.31 -14.97 -10.83
C PRO A 35 -0.85 -15.12 -9.84
N ASP A 36 -0.61 -14.89 -8.55
CA ASP A 36 -1.65 -14.93 -7.54
C ASP A 36 -2.68 -13.81 -7.73
N CYS A 37 -2.21 -12.60 -8.03
CA CYS A 37 -3.09 -11.48 -8.36
C CYS A 37 -3.95 -11.77 -9.60
N GLU A 38 -3.37 -12.38 -10.65
CA GLU A 38 -4.10 -12.81 -11.86
C GLU A 38 -5.16 -13.85 -11.53
N ARG A 39 -4.81 -14.87 -10.75
CA ARG A 39 -5.72 -15.92 -10.29
C ARG A 39 -6.91 -15.37 -9.52
N ILE A 40 -6.65 -14.45 -8.58
CA ILE A 40 -7.71 -13.80 -7.79
C ILE A 40 -8.62 -12.97 -8.70
N TYR A 41 -8.05 -12.18 -9.58
CA TYR A 41 -8.78 -11.34 -10.53
C TYR A 41 -9.73 -12.17 -11.40
N ASP A 42 -9.27 -13.31 -11.93
CA ASP A 42 -10.05 -14.19 -12.78
C ASP A 42 -11.13 -14.98 -12.00
N ALA A 43 -10.92 -15.17 -10.70
CA ALA A 43 -11.84 -15.88 -9.83
C ALA A 43 -13.02 -15.02 -9.34
N ILE A 44 -12.90 -13.69 -9.34
CA ILE A 44 -13.94 -12.77 -8.88
C ILE A 44 -14.83 -12.34 -10.04
N ALA A 45 -16.15 -12.61 -9.92
CA ALA A 45 -17.14 -12.15 -10.88
C ALA A 45 -17.46 -10.66 -10.64
N PHE A 46 -16.73 -9.77 -11.32
CA PHE A 46 -16.90 -8.32 -11.16
C PHE A 46 -16.63 -7.59 -12.49
N ASP A 47 -17.44 -6.58 -12.79
CA ASP A 47 -17.26 -5.76 -13.99
C ASP A 47 -16.26 -4.61 -13.73
N TYR A 48 -14.99 -4.97 -13.77
CA TYR A 48 -13.88 -4.08 -13.42
C TYR A 48 -13.78 -2.86 -14.32
N GLU A 49 -13.85 -3.04 -15.64
CA GLU A 49 -13.70 -1.91 -16.59
C GLU A 49 -14.88 -0.97 -16.55
N ARG A 50 -16.10 -1.49 -16.41
CA ARG A 50 -17.28 -0.65 -16.23
C ARG A 50 -17.18 0.18 -14.96
N THR A 51 -16.72 -0.46 -13.86
CA THR A 51 -16.63 0.19 -12.55
C THR A 51 -15.43 1.13 -12.47
N PHE A 52 -14.22 0.67 -12.74
CA PHE A 52 -13.00 1.43 -12.49
C PHE A 52 -12.37 2.05 -13.75
N GLY A 53 -12.90 1.74 -14.94
CA GLY A 53 -12.31 2.16 -16.22
C GLY A 53 -11.10 1.32 -16.61
N LYS A 54 -10.41 1.75 -17.68
CA LYS A 54 -9.21 1.05 -18.15
C LYS A 54 -8.10 1.07 -17.12
N PRO A 55 -7.37 -0.04 -16.93
CA PRO A 55 -6.23 -0.11 -16.01
C PRO A 55 -5.06 0.71 -16.54
N ASP A 56 -4.29 1.33 -15.64
CA ASP A 56 -3.12 2.15 -15.96
C ASP A 56 -1.80 1.63 -15.39
N GLY A 57 -1.82 0.51 -14.67
CA GLY A 57 -0.66 -0.13 -14.07
C GLY A 57 -0.04 0.62 -12.89
N THR A 58 -0.56 1.75 -12.45
CA THR A 58 0.00 2.57 -11.36
C THR A 58 0.22 1.76 -10.07
N HIS A 59 -0.76 0.91 -9.70
CA HIS A 59 -0.65 0.09 -8.48
C HIS A 59 0.41 -1.02 -8.62
N ALA A 60 0.66 -1.53 -9.82
CA ALA A 60 1.76 -2.48 -10.05
C ALA A 60 3.13 -1.81 -9.89
N VAL A 61 3.29 -0.56 -10.36
CA VAL A 61 4.52 0.23 -10.11
C VAL A 61 4.71 0.43 -8.61
N ARG A 62 3.65 0.76 -7.87
CA ARG A 62 3.70 0.91 -6.42
C ARG A 62 4.17 -0.39 -5.77
N SER A 63 3.47 -1.51 -6.00
CA SER A 63 3.84 -2.82 -5.42
C SER A 63 5.27 -3.22 -5.76
N LYS A 64 5.74 -3.03 -7.01
CA LYS A 64 7.13 -3.29 -7.40
C LYS A 64 8.13 -2.47 -6.58
N LYS A 65 7.84 -1.19 -6.30
CA LYS A 65 8.71 -0.34 -5.47
C LYS A 65 8.75 -0.80 -4.02
N PHE A 66 7.61 -1.24 -3.47
CA PHE A 66 7.56 -1.82 -2.13
C PHE A 66 8.38 -3.11 -2.06
N ASP A 67 8.21 -4.01 -3.01
CA ASP A 67 8.97 -5.27 -3.09
C ASP A 67 10.49 -5.01 -3.20
N ALA A 68 10.89 -4.00 -3.96
CA ALA A 68 12.31 -3.66 -4.18
C ALA A 68 13.01 -3.17 -2.89
N VAL A 69 12.27 -2.55 -1.98
CA VAL A 69 12.79 -2.12 -0.66
C VAL A 69 12.71 -3.26 0.36
N LEU A 70 11.62 -4.03 0.34
CA LEU A 70 11.40 -5.10 1.31
C LEU A 70 12.37 -6.27 1.13
N ARG A 71 12.66 -6.72 -0.09
CA ARG A 71 13.53 -7.88 -0.34
C ARG A 71 14.93 -7.76 0.27
N PRO A 72 15.67 -6.65 0.12
CA PRO A 72 16.95 -6.46 0.81
C PRO A 72 16.83 -6.47 2.34
N TRP A 73 15.71 -5.93 2.88
CA TRP A 73 15.46 -5.96 4.31
C TRP A 73 15.26 -7.40 4.81
N LEU A 74 14.47 -8.22 4.10
CA LEU A 74 14.28 -9.63 4.43
C LEU A 74 15.60 -10.39 4.46
N ALA A 75 16.46 -10.18 3.46
CA ALA A 75 17.79 -10.80 3.41
C ALA A 75 18.68 -10.41 4.61
N ALA A 76 18.51 -9.19 5.15
CA ALA A 76 19.23 -8.71 6.33
C ALA A 76 18.60 -9.14 7.67
N HIS A 77 17.33 -9.56 7.66
CA HIS A 77 16.54 -9.90 8.86
C HIS A 77 15.88 -11.28 8.72
N PRO A 78 16.64 -12.38 8.67
CA PRO A 78 16.07 -13.72 8.54
C PRO A 78 15.08 -14.04 9.67
N GLY A 79 13.83 -14.39 9.31
CA GLY A 79 12.74 -14.62 10.26
C GLY A 79 12.18 -13.34 10.90
N GLY A 80 12.50 -12.16 10.35
CA GLY A 80 11.89 -10.88 10.74
C GLY A 80 10.38 -10.84 10.49
N THR A 81 9.70 -9.86 11.08
CA THR A 81 8.25 -9.72 10.98
C THR A 81 7.89 -8.58 10.04
N VAL A 82 7.07 -8.87 9.04
CA VAL A 82 6.42 -7.88 8.18
C VAL A 82 4.97 -7.70 8.62
N VAL A 83 4.55 -6.46 8.82
CA VAL A 83 3.15 -6.11 9.08
C VAL A 83 2.62 -5.37 7.87
N GLU A 84 1.56 -5.89 7.29
CA GLU A 84 0.88 -5.30 6.13
C GLU A 84 -0.46 -4.71 6.58
N LEU A 85 -0.51 -3.38 6.69
CA LEU A 85 -1.71 -2.64 7.08
C LEU A 85 -2.61 -2.41 5.87
N ALA A 86 -3.90 -2.65 6.03
CA ALA A 86 -4.90 -2.65 4.95
C ALA A 86 -4.50 -3.59 3.81
N ALA A 87 -4.25 -4.85 4.17
CA ALA A 87 -3.70 -5.86 3.26
C ALA A 87 -4.61 -6.15 2.06
N GLY A 88 -5.93 -5.99 2.18
CA GLY A 88 -6.89 -6.22 1.11
C GLY A 88 -6.61 -7.50 0.32
N LEU A 89 -6.52 -7.38 -1.01
CA LEU A 89 -6.10 -8.45 -1.92
C LEU A 89 -4.64 -8.26 -2.42
N GLU A 90 -3.78 -7.58 -1.62
CA GLU A 90 -2.36 -7.48 -1.95
C GLU A 90 -1.67 -8.85 -1.77
N THR A 91 -0.78 -9.18 -2.68
CA THR A 91 -0.07 -10.44 -2.80
C THR A 91 1.43 -10.29 -2.51
N GLN A 92 1.80 -9.30 -1.70
CA GLN A 92 3.19 -9.00 -1.41
C GLN A 92 3.89 -10.15 -0.67
N PHE A 93 3.20 -10.84 0.25
CA PHE A 93 3.72 -12.04 0.89
C PHE A 93 4.12 -13.08 -0.15
N GLN A 94 3.22 -13.44 -1.08
CA GLN A 94 3.47 -14.47 -2.10
C GLN A 94 4.66 -14.11 -3.00
N ARG A 95 4.83 -12.81 -3.30
CA ARG A 95 5.95 -12.36 -4.14
C ARG A 95 7.29 -12.26 -3.40
N CYS A 96 7.26 -12.03 -2.09
CA CYS A 96 8.46 -11.71 -1.30
C CYS A 96 8.85 -12.79 -0.30
N ASP A 97 8.06 -13.85 -0.11
CA ASP A 97 8.34 -14.91 0.85
C ASP A 97 9.71 -15.57 0.61
N ASP A 98 10.57 -15.49 1.61
CA ASP A 98 11.91 -16.09 1.63
C ASP A 98 11.96 -17.46 2.37
N GLY A 99 10.80 -17.99 2.76
CA GLY A 99 10.68 -19.22 3.53
C GLY A 99 10.88 -19.06 5.04
N GLN A 100 11.24 -17.87 5.53
CA GLN A 100 11.52 -17.61 6.95
C GLN A 100 10.73 -16.45 7.53
N VAL A 101 10.32 -15.48 6.70
CA VAL A 101 9.58 -14.28 7.11
C VAL A 101 8.29 -14.64 7.85
N ARG A 102 7.99 -13.88 8.90
CA ARG A 102 6.67 -13.87 9.55
C ARG A 102 5.88 -12.70 9.03
N TRP A 103 4.63 -12.93 8.69
CA TRP A 103 3.77 -11.92 8.08
C TRP A 103 2.48 -11.77 8.85
N LEU A 104 2.08 -10.54 9.13
CA LEU A 104 0.82 -10.19 9.76
C LEU A 104 0.04 -9.25 8.84
N CYS A 105 -1.05 -9.73 8.26
CA CYS A 105 -2.00 -8.91 7.52
C CYS A 105 -3.02 -8.34 8.49
N VAL A 106 -3.12 -7.02 8.58
CA VAL A 106 -4.10 -6.29 9.41
C VAL A 106 -5.06 -5.57 8.50
N ASP A 107 -6.34 -5.88 8.59
CA ASP A 107 -7.39 -5.18 7.83
C ASP A 107 -8.74 -5.32 8.54
N VAL A 108 -9.71 -4.52 8.16
CA VAL A 108 -11.07 -4.61 8.69
C VAL A 108 -11.70 -5.98 8.43
N PRO A 109 -12.62 -6.46 9.27
CA PRO A 109 -13.16 -7.83 9.20
C PRO A 109 -13.67 -8.22 7.81
N ASP A 110 -14.41 -7.34 7.13
CA ASP A 110 -14.98 -7.62 5.80
C ASP A 110 -13.87 -7.81 4.74
N ALA A 111 -12.80 -7.03 4.81
CA ALA A 111 -11.66 -7.17 3.90
C ALA A 111 -10.90 -8.47 4.15
N ILE A 112 -10.67 -8.84 5.42
CA ILE A 112 -10.06 -10.13 5.79
C ILE A 112 -10.93 -11.31 5.34
N ALA A 113 -12.24 -11.24 5.53
CA ALA A 113 -13.14 -12.30 5.11
C ALA A 113 -13.09 -12.55 3.58
N VAL A 114 -12.96 -11.47 2.79
CA VAL A 114 -12.76 -11.60 1.34
C VAL A 114 -11.37 -12.13 1.02
N ARG A 115 -10.32 -11.60 1.68
CA ARG A 115 -8.94 -12.04 1.49
C ARG A 115 -8.79 -13.55 1.70
N GLU A 116 -9.33 -14.09 2.78
CA GLU A 116 -9.18 -15.51 3.16
C GLU A 116 -9.80 -16.49 2.17
N ARG A 117 -10.77 -16.05 1.36
CA ARG A 117 -11.34 -16.86 0.27
C ARG A 117 -10.31 -17.15 -0.84
N PHE A 118 -9.30 -16.32 -1.00
CA PHE A 118 -8.32 -16.40 -2.10
C PHE A 118 -6.89 -16.58 -1.63
N LEU A 119 -6.58 -16.06 -0.46
CA LEU A 119 -5.27 -16.05 0.19
C LEU A 119 -5.47 -16.51 1.64
N PRO A 120 -5.64 -17.81 1.89
CA PRO A 120 -5.85 -18.32 3.25
C PRO A 120 -4.63 -18.04 4.14
N PRO A 121 -4.82 -17.84 5.45
CA PRO A 121 -3.73 -17.68 6.39
C PRO A 121 -2.88 -18.97 6.47
N SER A 122 -1.65 -18.81 6.92
CA SER A 122 -0.72 -19.91 7.15
C SER A 122 0.03 -19.68 8.46
N GLU A 123 0.86 -20.65 8.84
CA GLU A 123 1.72 -20.53 10.04
C GLU A 123 2.59 -19.26 9.98
N ARG A 124 3.09 -18.92 8.79
CA ARG A 124 3.97 -17.75 8.56
C ARG A 124 3.25 -16.49 8.08
N CYS A 125 2.00 -16.59 7.63
CA CYS A 125 1.18 -15.45 7.20
C CYS A 125 -0.14 -15.46 7.96
N ARG A 126 -0.21 -14.69 9.03
CA ARG A 126 -1.40 -14.58 9.88
C ARG A 126 -2.26 -13.41 9.43
N HIS A 127 -3.57 -13.52 9.67
CA HIS A 127 -4.52 -12.44 9.42
C HIS A 127 -5.15 -11.97 10.72
N LEU A 128 -5.31 -10.67 10.86
CA LEU A 128 -5.90 -10.04 12.04
C LEU A 128 -7.04 -9.11 11.58
N PRO A 129 -8.31 -9.48 11.83
CA PRO A 129 -9.49 -8.74 11.38
C PRO A 129 -9.80 -7.56 12.31
N VAL A 130 -8.94 -6.53 12.30
CA VAL A 130 -9.09 -5.29 13.08
C VAL A 130 -8.70 -4.07 12.24
N SER A 131 -9.22 -2.92 12.59
CA SER A 131 -8.78 -1.66 11.98
C SER A 131 -7.29 -1.40 12.25
N ALA A 132 -6.56 -0.89 11.25
CA ALA A 132 -5.19 -0.43 11.46
C ALA A 132 -5.07 0.66 12.55
N LEU A 133 -6.14 1.40 12.81
CA LEU A 133 -6.22 2.42 13.88
C LEU A 133 -6.38 1.83 15.29
N ASP A 134 -6.79 0.57 15.39
CA ASP A 134 -6.79 -0.15 16.67
C ASP A 134 -5.38 -0.68 16.94
N THR A 135 -4.61 0.07 17.72
CA THR A 135 -3.19 -0.20 17.99
C THR A 135 -2.93 -1.49 18.77
N ALA A 136 -3.95 -2.23 19.20
CA ALA A 136 -3.78 -3.53 19.87
C ALA A 136 -3.06 -4.58 18.99
N TRP A 137 -3.08 -4.41 17.66
CA TRP A 137 -2.29 -5.27 16.76
C TRP A 137 -0.78 -5.16 16.98
N LEU A 138 -0.27 -4.04 17.52
CA LEU A 138 1.14 -3.86 17.84
C LEU A 138 1.65 -4.93 18.85
N ASP A 139 0.80 -5.38 19.75
CA ASP A 139 1.13 -6.41 20.75
C ASP A 139 1.17 -7.82 20.16
N GLN A 140 0.68 -8.01 18.93
CA GLN A 140 0.73 -9.29 18.21
C GLN A 140 2.03 -9.49 17.40
N VAL A 141 2.91 -8.48 17.41
CA VAL A 141 4.14 -8.43 16.60
C VAL A 141 5.33 -8.82 17.47
N ASP A 142 6.07 -9.82 17.03
CA ASP A 142 7.37 -10.19 17.63
C ASP A 142 8.50 -9.33 17.01
N PRO A 143 9.10 -8.40 17.77
CA PRO A 143 10.15 -7.53 17.25
C PRO A 143 11.55 -8.13 17.30
N SER A 144 11.73 -9.35 17.81
CA SER A 144 13.04 -9.91 18.17
C SER A 144 14.02 -10.04 17.00
N ARG A 145 13.51 -10.10 15.76
CA ARG A 145 14.30 -10.22 14.52
C ARG A 145 14.12 -9.06 13.57
N GLY A 146 13.59 -7.93 14.06
CA GLY A 146 13.27 -6.76 13.28
C GLY A 146 11.82 -6.74 12.79
N VAL A 147 11.33 -5.51 12.56
CA VAL A 147 9.96 -5.25 12.08
C VAL A 147 10.00 -4.35 10.87
N PHE A 148 9.24 -4.73 9.84
CA PHE A 148 8.96 -3.89 8.69
C PHE A 148 7.45 -3.71 8.57
N VAL A 149 6.97 -2.46 8.50
CA VAL A 149 5.55 -2.16 8.35
C VAL A 149 5.30 -1.58 6.97
N THR A 150 4.33 -2.14 6.25
CA THR A 150 3.87 -1.60 4.96
C THR A 150 2.43 -1.11 5.07
N ALA A 151 2.12 0.02 4.43
CA ALA A 151 0.78 0.56 4.31
C ALA A 151 0.57 1.07 2.89
N GLN A 152 -0.02 0.24 2.03
CA GLN A 152 -0.26 0.55 0.63
C GLN A 152 -1.70 1.00 0.39
N GLY A 153 -1.89 2.27 0.01
CA GLY A 153 -3.22 2.81 -0.29
C GLY A 153 -4.11 2.93 0.95
N LEU A 154 -3.54 3.27 2.10
CA LEU A 154 -4.26 3.33 3.37
C LEU A 154 -4.40 4.74 3.92
N PHE A 155 -3.28 5.41 4.16
CA PHE A 155 -3.25 6.62 4.98
C PHE A 155 -4.08 7.78 4.41
N MET A 156 -4.26 7.82 3.09
CA MET A 156 -5.07 8.84 2.45
C MET A 156 -6.54 8.87 2.92
N TYR A 157 -7.05 7.75 3.46
CA TYR A 157 -8.43 7.63 3.95
C TYR A 157 -8.62 8.09 5.40
N PHE A 158 -7.53 8.40 6.11
CA PHE A 158 -7.56 8.81 7.51
C PHE A 158 -7.43 10.33 7.64
N GLU A 159 -7.91 10.85 8.76
CA GLU A 159 -7.65 12.25 9.13
C GLU A 159 -6.17 12.42 9.51
N PRO A 160 -5.58 13.61 9.29
CA PRO A 160 -4.16 13.87 9.55
C PRO A 160 -3.68 13.45 10.94
N ASP A 161 -4.50 13.70 11.99
CA ASP A 161 -4.17 13.34 13.36
C ASP A 161 -4.17 11.82 13.59
N GLN A 162 -5.04 11.08 12.91
CA GLN A 162 -5.06 9.62 12.97
C GLN A 162 -3.79 9.03 12.34
N VAL A 163 -3.36 9.56 11.18
CA VAL A 163 -2.12 9.15 10.53
C VAL A 163 -0.93 9.42 11.46
N ARG A 164 -0.86 10.62 12.05
CA ARG A 164 0.21 10.98 12.99
C ARG A 164 0.25 10.04 14.19
N GLN A 165 -0.90 9.80 14.85
CA GLN A 165 -0.98 8.92 16.02
C GLN A 165 -0.56 7.49 15.70
N LEU A 166 -1.07 6.91 14.60
CA LEU A 166 -0.72 5.57 14.17
C LEU A 166 0.77 5.44 13.85
N CYS A 167 1.31 6.37 13.05
CA CYS A 167 2.73 6.34 12.68
C CYS A 167 3.64 6.55 13.90
N SER A 168 3.31 7.49 14.81
CA SER A 168 4.06 7.66 16.06
C SER A 168 4.06 6.39 16.90
N ALA A 169 2.89 5.74 17.05
CA ALA A 169 2.78 4.48 17.81
C ALA A 169 3.67 3.37 17.21
N ILE A 170 3.70 3.23 15.87
CA ILE A 170 4.56 2.26 15.18
C ILE A 170 6.05 2.58 15.42
N LEU A 171 6.45 3.82 15.16
CA LEU A 171 7.84 4.27 15.22
C LEU A 171 8.40 4.20 16.66
N ASP A 172 7.56 4.40 17.67
CA ASP A 172 7.96 4.36 19.07
C ASP A 172 7.95 2.95 19.67
N ARG A 173 7.11 2.05 19.12
CA ARG A 173 6.92 0.69 19.67
C ARG A 173 8.07 -0.25 19.35
N PHE A 174 8.64 -0.18 18.13
CA PHE A 174 9.61 -1.15 17.65
C PHE A 174 10.97 -0.48 17.40
N PRO A 175 12.04 -0.86 18.13
CA PRO A 175 13.39 -0.41 17.83
C PRO A 175 13.82 -0.82 16.42
N GLY A 176 14.42 0.09 15.66
CA GLY A 176 14.91 -0.19 14.31
C GLY A 176 13.83 -0.46 13.27
N VAL A 177 12.56 -0.15 13.56
CA VAL A 177 11.47 -0.39 12.62
C VAL A 177 11.67 0.37 11.31
N GLN A 178 11.31 -0.28 10.22
CA GLN A 178 11.14 0.39 8.94
C GLN A 178 9.65 0.47 8.60
N LEU A 179 9.20 1.66 8.21
CA LEU A 179 7.82 1.92 7.80
C LEU A 179 7.82 2.41 6.35
N MET A 180 7.02 1.77 5.50
CA MET A 180 6.86 2.19 4.11
C MET A 180 5.39 2.40 3.77
N PHE A 181 5.05 3.56 3.22
CA PHE A 181 3.68 3.93 2.87
C PHE A 181 3.64 4.84 1.64
N ASP A 182 2.50 4.87 0.96
CA ASP A 182 2.27 5.82 -0.13
C ASP A 182 1.34 6.95 0.29
N THR A 183 1.47 8.07 -0.41
CA THR A 183 0.66 9.28 -0.22
C THR A 183 0.14 9.79 -1.55
N ILE A 184 -0.93 10.56 -1.47
CA ILE A 184 -1.45 11.34 -2.60
C ILE A 184 -1.12 12.83 -2.43
N PRO A 185 -0.99 13.58 -3.55
CA PRO A 185 -0.77 15.02 -3.47
C PRO A 185 -2.03 15.76 -2.99
N PRO A 186 -1.89 16.95 -2.35
CA PRO A 186 -3.02 17.70 -1.81
C PRO A 186 -4.08 18.11 -2.84
N TRP A 187 -3.69 18.29 -4.11
CA TRP A 187 -4.65 18.61 -5.17
C TRP A 187 -5.61 17.45 -5.44
N PHE A 188 -5.11 16.20 -5.37
CA PHE A 188 -5.93 15.01 -5.57
C PHE A 188 -6.81 14.73 -4.34
N SER A 189 -6.27 14.89 -3.12
CA SER A 189 -7.05 14.84 -1.88
C SER A 189 -8.25 15.79 -1.96
N ARG A 190 -8.02 17.07 -2.26
CA ARG A 190 -9.12 18.04 -2.42
C ARG A 190 -10.14 17.64 -3.49
N LYS A 191 -9.70 16.99 -4.56
CA LYS A 191 -10.59 16.50 -5.61
C LYS A 191 -11.50 15.38 -5.11
N THR A 192 -10.96 14.42 -4.35
CA THR A 192 -11.74 13.30 -3.81
C THR A 192 -12.73 13.75 -2.74
N VAL A 193 -12.33 14.66 -1.86
CA VAL A 193 -13.22 15.23 -0.82
C VAL A 193 -14.41 16.01 -1.42
N ARG A 194 -14.25 16.58 -2.63
CA ARG A 194 -15.33 17.25 -3.37
C ARG A 194 -16.22 16.29 -4.17
N GLY A 195 -15.99 15.00 -4.11
CA GLY A 195 -16.67 14.00 -4.93
C GLY A 195 -15.95 13.76 -6.26
N PHE A 196 -15.08 12.75 -6.27
CA PHE A 196 -14.36 12.36 -7.48
C PHE A 196 -15.00 11.12 -8.10
N ARG A 197 -15.74 11.33 -9.19
CA ARG A 197 -16.22 10.24 -10.03
C ARG A 197 -15.13 9.82 -11.02
N LYS A 198 -14.59 8.63 -10.81
CA LYS A 198 -13.60 8.04 -11.72
C LYS A 198 -14.28 7.55 -13.02
N THR A 199 -15.49 7.01 -12.88
CA THR A 199 -16.38 6.60 -13.97
C THR A 199 -17.82 6.98 -13.65
N PRO A 200 -18.78 6.85 -14.56
CA PRO A 200 -20.21 7.01 -14.25
C PRO A 200 -20.72 6.05 -13.17
N HIS A 201 -20.01 4.91 -12.95
CA HIS A 201 -20.42 3.83 -12.07
C HIS A 201 -19.58 3.75 -10.77
N TYR A 202 -18.58 4.62 -10.61
CA TYR A 202 -17.72 4.58 -9.42
C TYR A 202 -17.27 5.99 -9.00
N GLU A 203 -17.63 6.32 -7.78
CA GLU A 203 -17.12 7.48 -7.07
C GLU A 203 -16.11 7.01 -6.03
N ALA A 204 -14.89 7.55 -6.10
CA ALA A 204 -13.84 7.19 -5.15
C ALA A 204 -14.17 7.71 -3.76
N PRO A 205 -13.93 6.93 -2.69
CA PRO A 205 -14.09 7.41 -1.33
C PRO A 205 -13.30 8.68 -1.07
N PRO A 206 -13.76 9.58 -0.17
CA PRO A 206 -12.99 10.74 0.24
C PRO A 206 -11.63 10.35 0.79
N MET A 207 -10.60 11.10 0.39
CA MET A 207 -9.21 10.90 0.82
C MET A 207 -8.73 12.19 1.50
N PRO A 208 -9.05 12.42 2.78
CA PRO A 208 -8.78 13.69 3.46
C PRO A 208 -7.29 13.98 3.64
N TRP A 209 -6.44 12.94 3.69
CA TRP A 209 -5.01 13.12 3.88
C TRP A 209 -4.24 13.11 2.56
N GLY A 210 -3.71 14.27 2.20
CA GLY A 210 -2.81 14.44 1.06
C GLY A 210 -1.63 15.32 1.45
N VAL A 211 -0.40 14.91 1.06
CA VAL A 211 0.83 15.59 1.46
C VAL A 211 1.68 15.92 0.23
N ARG A 212 2.30 17.10 0.20
CA ARG A 212 3.30 17.41 -0.82
C ARG A 212 4.51 16.51 -0.64
N ARG A 213 5.03 15.99 -1.73
CA ARG A 213 6.24 15.16 -1.71
C ARG A 213 7.39 15.85 -0.98
N SER A 214 7.54 17.16 -1.19
CA SER A 214 8.57 17.99 -0.53
C SER A 214 8.46 18.03 0.99
N ASP A 215 7.28 17.88 1.54
CA ASP A 215 6.99 18.07 2.96
C ASP A 215 7.02 16.76 3.74
N ILE A 216 7.01 15.60 3.05
CA ILE A 216 6.88 14.27 3.68
C ILE A 216 8.02 14.02 4.68
N ALA A 217 9.26 14.31 4.32
CA ALA A 217 10.41 13.99 5.17
C ALA A 217 10.38 14.76 6.50
N ASP A 218 10.06 16.04 6.46
CA ASP A 218 9.98 16.87 7.66
C ASP A 218 8.76 16.51 8.51
N LEU A 219 7.63 16.25 7.85
CA LEU A 219 6.42 15.76 8.52
C LEU A 219 6.70 14.47 9.29
N VAL A 220 7.31 13.47 8.66
CA VAL A 220 7.61 12.17 9.29
C VAL A 220 8.61 12.32 10.44
N ARG A 221 9.63 13.16 10.30
CA ARG A 221 10.58 13.44 11.40
C ARG A 221 9.91 14.09 12.60
N SER A 222 8.81 14.82 12.40
CA SER A 222 8.04 15.42 13.49
C SER A 222 7.21 14.39 14.28
N TRP A 223 7.01 13.19 13.77
CA TRP A 223 6.21 12.14 14.43
C TRP A 223 6.99 11.38 15.51
N SER A 224 8.32 11.22 15.33
CA SER A 224 9.16 10.57 16.34
C SER A 224 10.62 11.02 16.21
N PRO A 225 11.30 11.31 17.34
CA PRO A 225 12.73 11.63 17.35
C PRO A 225 13.62 10.43 16.99
N LYS A 226 13.06 9.22 16.94
CA LYS A 226 13.79 8.01 16.53
C LYS A 226 14.01 7.91 15.02
N VAL A 227 13.35 8.72 14.21
CA VAL A 227 13.51 8.70 12.76
C VAL A 227 14.91 9.16 12.37
N THR A 228 15.68 8.27 11.76
CA THR A 228 17.05 8.52 11.31
C THR A 228 17.14 8.88 9.84
N ASP A 229 16.27 8.28 9.02
CA ASP A 229 16.25 8.53 7.58
C ASP A 229 14.82 8.45 7.00
N VAL A 230 14.57 9.28 5.99
CA VAL A 230 13.33 9.27 5.21
C VAL A 230 13.68 9.41 3.74
N THR A 231 13.47 8.34 2.98
CA THR A 231 13.61 8.34 1.52
C THR A 231 12.24 8.51 0.88
N VAL A 232 12.10 9.44 -0.05
CA VAL A 232 10.83 9.71 -0.76
C VAL A 232 11.03 9.57 -2.26
N SER A 233 10.18 8.77 -2.91
CA SER A 233 10.17 8.59 -4.36
C SER A 233 8.76 8.74 -4.92
N SER A 234 8.64 9.25 -6.14
CA SER A 234 7.36 9.31 -6.86
C SER A 234 7.09 8.00 -7.61
N TYR A 235 5.83 7.79 -8.01
CA TYR A 235 5.44 6.73 -8.94
C TYR A 235 4.37 7.23 -9.91
N SER A 236 4.22 6.54 -11.03
CA SER A 236 3.34 6.92 -12.16
C SER A 236 2.80 5.66 -12.83
N PRO A 237 1.86 5.76 -13.77
CA PRO A 237 1.48 4.63 -14.62
C PRO A 237 2.69 3.91 -15.22
N SER A 238 2.56 2.61 -15.44
CA SER A 238 3.67 1.75 -15.94
C SER A 238 4.07 2.04 -17.38
N HIS A 239 3.14 2.49 -18.20
CA HIS A 239 3.31 2.69 -19.63
C HIS A 239 2.84 4.09 -20.08
N GLY A 240 3.21 4.47 -21.31
CA GLY A 240 2.90 5.77 -21.87
C GLY A 240 4.00 6.82 -21.68
N PRO A 241 3.75 8.09 -21.93
CA PRO A 241 4.78 9.15 -21.85
C PRO A 241 5.15 9.54 -20.42
N LEU A 242 4.26 9.35 -19.44
CA LEU A 242 4.48 9.78 -18.06
C LEU A 242 5.69 9.13 -17.39
N PRO A 243 5.94 7.80 -17.48
CA PRO A 243 7.13 7.19 -16.91
C PRO A 243 8.44 7.81 -17.39
N ALA A 244 8.52 8.13 -18.67
CA ALA A 244 9.71 8.73 -19.27
C ALA A 244 9.94 10.18 -18.82
N THR A 245 8.88 10.91 -18.47
CA THR A 245 8.95 12.31 -18.03
C THR A 245 9.06 12.47 -16.51
N LEU A 246 8.79 11.42 -15.74
CA LEU A 246 8.79 11.47 -14.27
C LEU A 246 10.11 12.02 -13.67
N PRO A 247 11.32 11.64 -14.16
CA PRO A 247 12.58 12.20 -13.65
C PRO A 247 12.69 13.71 -13.86
N LEU A 248 12.07 14.26 -14.90
CA LEU A 248 12.02 15.70 -15.13
C LEU A 248 11.09 16.38 -14.13
N PHE A 249 9.91 15.78 -13.87
CA PHE A 249 8.98 16.27 -12.84
C PHE A 249 9.64 16.31 -11.46
N GLU A 250 10.42 15.30 -11.10
CA GLU A 250 11.11 15.24 -9.80
C GLU A 250 12.16 16.33 -9.61
N ARG A 251 12.78 16.80 -10.69
CA ARG A 251 13.83 17.86 -10.66
C ARG A 251 13.26 19.28 -10.59
N LEU A 252 12.04 19.50 -11.07
CA LEU A 252 11.44 20.83 -11.11
C LEU A 252 10.62 21.08 -9.83
N PRO A 253 10.94 22.11 -9.02
CA PRO A 253 10.30 22.38 -7.74
C PRO A 253 8.76 22.47 -7.81
N VAL A 254 8.23 23.01 -8.92
CA VAL A 254 6.78 23.20 -9.13
C VAL A 254 6.09 21.86 -9.48
N LEU A 255 6.78 20.93 -10.14
CA LEU A 255 6.21 19.71 -10.69
C LEU A 255 6.41 18.49 -9.76
N ARG A 256 7.42 18.52 -8.91
CA ARG A 256 7.77 17.38 -8.03
C ARG A 256 6.67 16.96 -7.06
N ASP A 257 5.73 17.86 -6.76
CA ASP A 257 4.61 17.65 -5.84
C ASP A 257 3.31 17.24 -6.54
N ILE A 258 3.36 17.03 -7.88
CA ILE A 258 2.20 16.60 -8.67
C ILE A 258 1.93 15.10 -8.57
N PRO A 259 2.95 14.21 -8.73
CA PRO A 259 2.74 12.77 -8.64
C PRO A 259 2.47 12.31 -7.21
N PRO A 260 1.83 11.14 -7.02
CA PRO A 260 1.82 10.46 -5.74
C PRO A 260 3.25 10.05 -5.35
N ALA A 261 3.46 9.84 -4.06
CA ALA A 261 4.78 9.51 -3.52
C ALA A 261 4.74 8.30 -2.59
N ILE A 262 5.87 7.64 -2.46
CA ILE A 262 6.13 6.58 -1.49
C ILE A 262 7.21 7.10 -0.54
N ALA A 263 6.95 6.99 0.75
CA ALA A 263 7.90 7.25 1.82
C ALA A 263 8.42 5.94 2.39
N HIS A 264 9.72 5.85 2.58
CA HIS A 264 10.39 4.79 3.33
C HIS A 264 11.13 5.41 4.48
N VAL A 265 10.73 5.05 5.69
CA VAL A 265 11.18 5.60 6.98
C VAL A 265 12.01 4.57 7.70
N ARG A 266 13.15 4.98 8.25
CA ARG A 266 14.01 4.14 9.10
C ARG A 266 14.19 4.79 10.46
N THR A 267 14.21 3.98 11.52
CA THR A 267 14.46 4.44 12.88
C THR A 267 15.79 3.92 13.43
N ALA A 268 16.25 4.52 14.50
CA ALA A 268 17.35 3.97 15.29
C ALA A 268 16.95 2.64 15.95
N SER A 269 17.93 1.74 16.07
CA SER A 269 17.83 0.46 16.79
C SER A 269 17.78 0.67 18.27
#